data_07ed811a4fba29f5354119651a46bba1
#
_entry.id   07ed811a4fba29f5354119651a46bba1
#
_cell.length_a   1.000
_cell.length_b   1.000
_cell.length_c   1.000
_cell.angle_alpha   90.00
_cell.angle_beta   90.00
_cell.angle_gamma   90.00
#
_symmetry.space_group_name_H-M   'P 1'
#
loop_
_entity.id
_entity.type
_entity.pdbx_description
1 polymer ?
#
loop_
_entity_poly.entity_id
_entity_poly.type
_entity_poly.pdbx_seq_one_letter_code
_entity_poly.pdbx_strand_id
1 'polypeptide(L)'
;MFGTAAKRRIKRSDMNSIATQYLGLELSGPVIMGSSGLTSTLRHIVEAEEAGAGAVVPKSVFEEQILHEAPRLDRYSDYPEAGDYVRRYVSEHALAQYLDLIREARDRCAIPVIASIHCVHPGEWVSFARSIEQAGASAIELNIFVLPTDAGLPSEQIERAYFDIAAQVREVVSVPLAVKLGA
;
A
#
# COMPACT_ATOMS: atom_id res chain seq x y z
N MET A 1 -29.37 15.93 40.23
CA MET A 1 -29.28 14.54 39.79
C MET A 1 -27.92 14.36 39.12
N PHE A 2 -26.92 13.87 39.86
CA PHE A 2 -25.59 13.65 39.33
C PHE A 2 -25.50 12.19 38.89
N GLY A 3 -25.41 11.98 37.59
CA GLY A 3 -25.24 10.64 37.00
C GLY A 3 -23.87 10.07 37.34
N THR A 4 -23.86 8.96 38.03
CA THR A 4 -22.67 8.18 38.41
C THR A 4 -22.05 7.59 37.17
N ALA A 5 -20.92 8.12 36.75
CA ALA A 5 -20.11 7.51 35.68
C ALA A 5 -19.66 6.11 36.14
N ALA A 6 -20.18 5.07 35.54
CA ALA A 6 -19.78 3.71 35.79
C ALA A 6 -18.29 3.54 35.42
N LYS A 7 -17.43 3.41 36.43
CA LYS A 7 -16.02 3.03 36.23
C LYS A 7 -15.97 1.65 35.56
N ARG A 8 -15.61 1.63 34.28
CA ARG A 8 -15.36 0.40 33.52
C ARG A 8 -14.25 -0.38 34.24
N ARG A 9 -14.59 -1.48 34.87
CA ARG A 9 -13.65 -2.34 35.58
C ARG A 9 -12.85 -3.09 34.55
N ILE A 10 -11.61 -2.65 34.29
CA ILE A 10 -10.66 -3.31 33.38
C ILE A 10 -10.46 -4.73 33.90
N LYS A 11 -10.84 -5.74 33.12
CA LYS A 11 -10.60 -7.16 33.48
C LYS A 11 -9.10 -7.41 33.45
N ARG A 12 -8.62 -8.30 34.31
CA ARG A 12 -7.19 -8.68 34.40
C ARG A 12 -6.63 -9.21 33.07
N SER A 13 -7.50 -9.73 32.16
CA SER A 13 -7.19 -10.11 30.78
C SER A 13 -6.80 -8.91 29.89
N ASP A 14 -7.25 -7.70 30.22
CA ASP A 14 -7.00 -6.50 29.42
C ASP A 14 -5.65 -5.84 29.77
N MET A 15 -5.03 -6.23 30.87
CA MET A 15 -3.78 -5.65 31.36
C MET A 15 -2.53 -6.17 30.63
N ASN A 16 -2.65 -7.24 29.85
CA ASN A 16 -1.57 -7.83 29.04
C ASN A 16 -1.87 -7.76 27.54
N SER A 17 -2.87 -7.00 27.12
CA SER A 17 -3.17 -6.82 25.70
C SER A 17 -2.12 -5.91 25.08
N ILE A 18 -1.48 -6.38 24.02
CA ILE A 18 -0.56 -5.60 23.17
C ILE A 18 -1.31 -4.93 22.00
N ALA A 19 -2.65 -4.98 22.02
CA ALA A 19 -3.48 -4.32 21.01
C ALA A 19 -3.18 -2.82 20.95
N THR A 20 -3.12 -2.27 19.75
CA THR A 20 -2.78 -0.87 19.51
C THR A 20 -3.58 -0.31 18.34
N GLN A 21 -3.38 0.95 18.01
CA GLN A 21 -3.98 1.59 16.86
C GLN A 21 -2.90 2.12 15.91
N TYR A 22 -3.15 1.97 14.62
CA TYR A 22 -2.35 2.59 13.58
C TYR A 22 -3.26 3.06 12.44
N LEU A 23 -3.11 4.29 11.96
CA LEU A 23 -3.97 4.90 10.93
C LEU A 23 -5.48 4.88 11.27
N GLY A 24 -5.83 4.87 12.56
CA GLY A 24 -7.22 4.68 13.00
C GLY A 24 -7.73 3.24 12.91
N LEU A 25 -6.89 2.29 12.51
CA LEU A 25 -7.20 0.86 12.49
C LEU A 25 -6.84 0.22 13.83
N GLU A 26 -7.73 -0.63 14.34
CA GLU A 26 -7.46 -1.46 15.52
C GLU A 26 -6.58 -2.65 15.12
N LEU A 27 -5.43 -2.79 15.79
CA LEU A 27 -4.49 -3.87 15.56
C LEU A 27 -4.45 -4.81 16.78
N SER A 28 -4.40 -6.10 16.55
CA SER A 28 -4.24 -7.12 17.61
C SER A 28 -2.89 -7.02 18.33
N GLY A 29 -1.90 -6.42 17.69
CA GLY A 29 -0.55 -6.18 18.22
C GLY A 29 0.21 -5.14 17.40
N PRO A 30 1.35 -4.64 17.89
CA PRO A 30 2.09 -3.55 17.28
C PRO A 30 2.97 -3.99 16.09
N VAL A 31 3.03 -5.28 15.79
CA VAL A 31 3.88 -5.81 14.71
C VAL A 31 3.13 -5.75 13.39
N ILE A 32 3.65 -4.98 12.44
CA ILE A 32 3.14 -4.90 11.07
C ILE A 32 4.15 -5.59 10.15
N MET A 33 3.69 -6.56 9.36
CA MET A 33 4.54 -7.19 8.36
C MET A 33 4.67 -6.27 7.15
N GLY A 34 5.85 -5.68 6.98
CA GLY A 34 6.11 -4.68 5.95
C GLY A 34 6.18 -5.26 4.54
N SER A 35 6.02 -4.38 3.55
CA SER A 35 6.12 -4.70 2.12
C SER A 35 7.46 -5.36 1.77
N SER A 36 7.41 -6.62 1.37
CA SER A 36 8.60 -7.43 1.05
C SER A 36 8.23 -8.69 0.25
N GLY A 37 9.21 -9.50 -0.12
CA GLY A 37 8.97 -10.83 -0.71
C GLY A 37 8.15 -11.77 0.20
N LEU A 38 8.20 -11.56 1.51
CA LEU A 38 7.43 -12.32 2.49
C LEU A 38 5.95 -11.94 2.55
N THR A 39 5.50 -10.93 1.81
CA THR A 39 4.10 -10.51 1.73
C THR A 39 3.60 -10.48 0.28
N SER A 40 4.26 -11.24 -0.60
CA SER A 40 3.96 -11.24 -2.04
C SER A 40 2.85 -12.21 -2.46
N THR A 41 2.40 -13.09 -1.56
CA THR A 41 1.37 -14.10 -1.86
C THR A 41 0.35 -14.19 -0.72
N LEU A 42 -0.87 -14.61 -1.04
CA LEU A 42 -1.92 -14.84 -0.04
C LEU A 42 -1.45 -15.82 1.06
N ARG A 43 -0.74 -16.89 0.68
CA ARG A 43 -0.22 -17.86 1.64
C ARG A 43 0.66 -17.18 2.70
N HIS A 44 1.59 -16.34 2.27
CA HIS A 44 2.49 -15.64 3.20
C HIS A 44 1.74 -14.63 4.08
N ILE A 45 0.69 -14.00 3.55
CA ILE A 45 -0.16 -13.08 4.33
C ILE A 45 -0.91 -13.84 5.43
N VAL A 46 -1.47 -15.01 5.12
CA VAL A 46 -2.13 -15.88 6.10
C VAL A 46 -1.12 -16.37 7.15
N GLU A 47 0.05 -16.83 6.74
CA GLU A 47 1.13 -17.25 7.65
C GLU A 47 1.57 -16.09 8.59
N ALA A 48 1.59 -14.85 8.09
CA ALA A 48 1.89 -13.67 8.91
C ALA A 48 0.82 -13.42 9.99
N GLU A 49 -0.46 -13.55 9.64
CA GLU A 49 -1.56 -13.46 10.59
C GLU A 49 -1.47 -14.57 11.66
N GLU A 50 -1.27 -15.81 11.24
CA GLU A 50 -1.10 -16.96 12.15
C GLU A 50 0.11 -16.78 13.08
N ALA A 51 1.16 -16.12 12.63
CA ALA A 51 2.33 -15.75 13.43
C ALA A 51 2.08 -14.56 14.39
N GLY A 52 0.89 -13.94 14.34
CA GLY A 52 0.48 -12.86 15.25
C GLY A 52 0.78 -11.44 14.74
N ALA A 53 0.96 -11.24 13.45
CA ALA A 53 1.01 -9.90 12.88
C ALA A 53 -0.31 -9.15 13.13
N GLY A 54 -0.23 -7.87 13.53
CA GLY A 54 -1.39 -7.02 13.74
C GLY A 54 -1.93 -6.40 12.45
N ALA A 55 -1.10 -6.30 11.43
CA ALA A 55 -1.46 -5.88 10.08
C ALA A 55 -0.42 -6.39 9.07
N VAL A 56 -0.75 -6.34 7.79
CA VAL A 56 0.15 -6.71 6.70
C VAL A 56 0.17 -5.63 5.62
N VAL A 57 1.38 -5.42 5.06
CA VAL A 57 1.58 -4.60 3.86
C VAL A 57 2.00 -5.55 2.73
N PRO A 58 1.12 -5.90 1.78
CA PRO A 58 1.49 -6.69 0.62
C PRO A 58 2.67 -6.07 -0.13
N LYS A 59 3.47 -6.90 -0.79
CA LYS A 59 4.61 -6.40 -1.57
C LYS A 59 4.13 -5.34 -2.54
N SER A 60 4.71 -4.14 -2.46
CA SER A 60 4.33 -2.98 -3.28
C SER A 60 4.32 -3.32 -4.77
N VAL A 61 3.33 -2.81 -5.49
CA VAL A 61 3.38 -2.72 -6.95
C VAL A 61 4.27 -1.53 -7.29
N PHE A 62 5.26 -1.80 -8.12
CA PHE A 62 6.17 -0.78 -8.67
C PHE A 62 5.87 -0.62 -10.15
N GLU A 63 5.56 0.59 -10.56
CA GLU A 63 5.42 0.95 -11.97
C GLU A 63 6.67 0.55 -12.79
N GLU A 64 7.86 0.70 -12.21
CA GLU A 64 9.13 0.30 -12.84
C GLU A 64 9.21 -1.21 -13.11
N GLN A 65 8.69 -2.07 -12.23
CA GLN A 65 8.67 -3.51 -12.45
C GLN A 65 7.76 -3.86 -13.63
N ILE A 66 6.66 -3.15 -13.76
CA ILE A 66 5.73 -3.25 -14.88
C ILE A 66 6.44 -2.87 -16.18
N LEU A 67 7.21 -1.78 -16.17
CA LEU A 67 7.97 -1.29 -17.32
C LEU A 67 9.17 -2.20 -17.66
N HIS A 68 9.78 -2.87 -16.67
CA HIS A 68 10.91 -3.79 -16.89
C HIS A 68 10.52 -5.17 -17.43
N GLU A 69 9.31 -5.61 -17.20
CA GLU A 69 8.80 -6.87 -17.80
C GLU A 69 8.41 -6.69 -19.27
N ALA A 70 7.99 -5.50 -19.66
CA ALA A 70 7.62 -5.17 -21.04
C ALA A 70 8.73 -5.44 -22.07
N PRO A 71 10.02 -5.05 -21.87
CA PRO A 71 11.08 -5.30 -22.83
C PRO A 71 11.43 -6.77 -23.03
N ARG A 72 11.11 -7.66 -22.09
CA ARG A 72 11.31 -9.11 -22.26
C ARG A 72 10.34 -9.70 -23.27
N LEU A 73 9.15 -9.12 -23.37
CA LEU A 73 8.12 -9.50 -24.34
C LEU A 73 8.33 -8.78 -25.69
N ASP A 74 8.91 -7.57 -25.68
CA ASP A 74 9.16 -6.74 -26.86
C ASP A 74 10.26 -7.28 -27.78
N ARG A 75 11.13 -8.19 -27.29
CA ARG A 75 12.18 -8.84 -28.11
C ARG A 75 11.63 -9.65 -29.30
N TYR A 76 10.34 -9.83 -29.38
CA TYR A 76 9.65 -10.58 -30.42
C TYR A 76 8.80 -9.69 -31.33
N SER A 77 8.86 -8.37 -31.17
CA SER A 77 8.04 -7.41 -31.92
C SER A 77 8.93 -6.57 -32.86
N ASP A 78 8.77 -6.77 -34.16
CA ASP A 78 9.40 -5.95 -35.20
C ASP A 78 8.71 -4.59 -35.41
N TYR A 79 7.70 -4.25 -34.57
CA TYR A 79 6.88 -3.03 -34.70
C TYR A 79 6.99 -2.14 -33.45
N PRO A 80 7.39 -0.85 -33.59
CA PRO A 80 7.52 0.09 -32.44
C PRO A 80 6.21 0.29 -31.66
N GLU A 81 5.06 0.22 -32.34
CA GLU A 81 3.73 0.38 -31.74
C GLU A 81 3.35 -0.80 -30.83
N ALA A 82 3.94 -1.97 -31.03
CA ALA A 82 3.70 -3.13 -30.17
C ALA A 82 4.32 -2.96 -28.78
N GLY A 83 5.39 -2.20 -28.62
CA GLY A 83 6.04 -1.94 -27.35
C GLY A 83 5.14 -1.18 -26.35
N ASP A 84 4.37 -0.21 -26.83
CA ASP A 84 3.44 0.55 -25.98
C ASP A 84 2.22 -0.31 -25.57
N TYR A 85 1.75 -1.15 -26.50
CA TYR A 85 0.68 -2.11 -26.19
C TYR A 85 1.13 -3.15 -25.17
N VAL A 86 2.32 -3.71 -25.32
CA VAL A 86 2.89 -4.70 -24.39
C VAL A 86 3.10 -4.08 -23.01
N ARG A 87 3.64 -2.87 -22.93
CA ARG A 87 3.81 -2.13 -21.66
C ARG A 87 2.48 -1.95 -20.93
N ARG A 88 1.47 -1.49 -21.67
CA ARG A 88 0.13 -1.30 -21.11
C ARG A 88 -0.50 -2.60 -20.64
N TYR A 89 -0.39 -3.66 -21.43
CA TYR A 89 -0.91 -4.99 -21.09
C TYR A 89 -0.26 -5.55 -19.82
N VAL A 90 1.07 -5.45 -19.70
CA VAL A 90 1.82 -5.91 -18.52
C VAL A 90 1.44 -5.09 -17.29
N SER A 91 1.28 -3.78 -17.43
CA SER A 91 0.83 -2.88 -16.37
C SER A 91 -0.56 -3.24 -15.85
N GLU A 92 -1.52 -3.38 -16.75
CA GLU A 92 -2.90 -3.74 -16.41
C GLU A 92 -2.95 -5.13 -15.74
N HIS A 93 -2.16 -6.08 -16.21
CA HIS A 93 -2.10 -7.43 -15.65
C HIS A 93 -1.49 -7.47 -14.25
N ALA A 94 -0.37 -6.79 -14.03
CA ALA A 94 0.29 -6.72 -12.73
C ALA A 94 -0.60 -6.01 -11.69
N LEU A 95 -1.27 -4.93 -12.08
CA LEU A 95 -2.23 -4.26 -11.22
C LEU A 95 -3.41 -5.18 -10.90
N ALA A 96 -3.97 -5.88 -11.88
CA ALA A 96 -5.06 -6.82 -11.66
C ALA A 96 -4.69 -7.91 -10.64
N GLN A 97 -3.52 -8.53 -10.79
CA GLN A 97 -3.01 -9.52 -9.82
C GLN A 97 -2.87 -8.96 -8.41
N TYR A 98 -2.40 -7.72 -8.29
CA TYR A 98 -2.28 -7.06 -6.99
C TYR A 98 -3.63 -6.77 -6.35
N LEU A 99 -4.60 -6.31 -7.14
CA LEU A 99 -5.96 -6.07 -6.66
C LEU A 99 -6.65 -7.37 -6.23
N ASP A 100 -6.40 -8.48 -6.95
CA ASP A 100 -6.92 -9.79 -6.58
C ASP A 100 -6.27 -10.28 -5.27
N LEU A 101 -4.97 -10.10 -5.09
CA LEU A 101 -4.30 -10.41 -3.82
C LEU A 101 -4.90 -9.62 -2.64
N ILE A 102 -5.22 -8.33 -2.82
CA ILE A 102 -5.85 -7.51 -1.78
C ILE A 102 -7.25 -8.05 -1.46
N ARG A 103 -8.08 -8.38 -2.47
CA ARG A 103 -9.43 -8.95 -2.28
C ARG A 103 -9.36 -10.27 -1.52
N GLU A 104 -8.49 -11.17 -1.96
CA GLU A 104 -8.32 -12.47 -1.34
C GLU A 104 -7.81 -12.35 0.09
N ALA A 105 -6.85 -11.47 0.37
CA ALA A 105 -6.33 -11.22 1.71
C ALA A 105 -7.41 -10.65 2.64
N ARG A 106 -8.20 -9.68 2.16
CA ARG A 106 -9.33 -9.11 2.91
C ARG A 106 -10.38 -10.18 3.25
N ASP A 107 -10.66 -11.08 2.32
CA ASP A 107 -11.70 -12.11 2.51
C ASP A 107 -11.22 -13.29 3.39
N ARG A 108 -9.92 -13.50 3.49
CA ARG A 108 -9.32 -14.65 4.19
C ARG A 108 -8.70 -14.30 5.54
N CYS A 109 -8.29 -13.06 5.76
CA CYS A 109 -7.62 -12.62 6.97
C CYS A 109 -8.47 -11.63 7.76
N ALA A 110 -8.34 -11.66 9.09
CA ALA A 110 -8.99 -10.71 9.99
C ALA A 110 -8.13 -9.46 10.25
N ILE A 111 -6.82 -9.54 9.97
CA ILE A 111 -5.91 -8.41 10.14
C ILE A 111 -6.05 -7.39 9.02
N PRO A 112 -5.86 -6.08 9.29
CA PRO A 112 -5.87 -5.05 8.27
C PRO A 112 -4.84 -5.29 7.15
N VAL A 113 -5.28 -5.08 5.90
CA VAL A 113 -4.44 -5.11 4.71
C VAL A 113 -4.16 -3.67 4.28
N ILE A 114 -2.91 -3.24 4.40
CA ILE A 114 -2.44 -1.90 4.04
C ILE A 114 -1.75 -2.00 2.68
N ALA A 115 -2.40 -1.55 1.62
CA ALA A 115 -1.83 -1.66 0.28
C ALA A 115 -0.72 -0.64 0.07
N SER A 116 0.43 -1.08 -0.47
CA SER A 116 1.58 -0.21 -0.75
C SER A 116 1.77 -0.03 -2.25
N ILE A 117 1.85 1.23 -2.69
CA ILE A 117 2.05 1.60 -4.10
C ILE A 117 3.26 2.50 -4.27
N HIS A 118 3.93 2.34 -5.40
CA HIS A 118 4.98 3.23 -5.87
C HIS A 118 4.76 3.52 -7.35
N CYS A 119 4.54 4.79 -7.69
CA CYS A 119 4.37 5.25 -9.06
C CYS A 119 5.44 6.29 -9.39
N VAL A 120 5.81 6.36 -10.66
CA VAL A 120 6.73 7.36 -11.19
C VAL A 120 5.96 8.57 -11.72
N HIS A 121 4.81 8.32 -12.36
CA HIS A 121 4.00 9.37 -12.99
C HIS A 121 2.89 9.86 -12.08
N PRO A 122 2.73 11.18 -11.92
CA PRO A 122 1.75 11.74 -10.97
C PRO A 122 0.30 11.26 -11.16
N GLY A 123 -0.16 11.09 -12.41
CA GLY A 123 -1.53 10.68 -12.70
C GLY A 123 -1.87 9.24 -12.29
N GLU A 124 -0.89 8.37 -12.18
CA GLU A 124 -1.09 6.96 -11.85
C GLU A 124 -1.37 6.73 -10.37
N TRP A 125 -0.82 7.56 -9.48
CA TRP A 125 -1.10 7.51 -8.05
C TRP A 125 -2.59 7.55 -7.74
N VAL A 126 -3.31 8.45 -8.41
CA VAL A 126 -4.76 8.63 -8.22
C VAL A 126 -5.55 7.43 -8.73
N SER A 127 -5.20 6.95 -9.92
CA SER A 127 -5.89 5.80 -10.55
C SER A 127 -5.71 4.53 -9.73
N PHE A 128 -4.46 4.23 -9.31
CA PHE A 128 -4.14 3.05 -8.53
C PHE A 128 -4.76 3.11 -7.13
N ALA A 129 -4.73 4.27 -6.48
CA ALA A 129 -5.32 4.44 -5.15
C ALA A 129 -6.83 4.14 -5.15
N ARG A 130 -7.57 4.63 -6.15
CA ARG A 130 -9.00 4.32 -6.30
C ARG A 130 -9.26 2.82 -6.48
N SER A 131 -8.48 2.17 -7.35
CA SER A 131 -8.64 0.74 -7.62
C SER A 131 -8.34 -0.11 -6.37
N ILE A 132 -7.34 0.29 -5.59
CA ILE A 132 -6.94 -0.35 -4.34
C ILE A 132 -8.02 -0.19 -3.26
N GLU A 133 -8.59 1.01 -3.10
CA GLU A 133 -9.70 1.22 -2.19
C GLU A 133 -10.90 0.37 -2.58
N GLN A 134 -11.24 0.31 -3.88
CA GLN A 134 -12.33 -0.54 -4.40
C GLN A 134 -12.07 -2.04 -4.19
N ALA A 135 -10.80 -2.47 -4.19
CA ALA A 135 -10.43 -3.84 -3.84
C ALA A 135 -10.61 -4.16 -2.35
N GLY A 136 -10.78 -3.13 -1.51
CA GLY A 136 -11.09 -3.27 -0.08
C GLY A 136 -9.87 -3.22 0.82
N ALA A 137 -8.79 -2.56 0.41
CA ALA A 137 -7.67 -2.27 1.30
C ALA A 137 -8.14 -1.45 2.52
N SER A 138 -7.60 -1.76 3.70
CA SER A 138 -7.92 -1.07 4.96
C SER A 138 -7.27 0.31 5.04
N ALA A 139 -6.13 0.49 4.38
CA ALA A 139 -5.39 1.74 4.23
C ALA A 139 -4.46 1.65 3.01
N ILE A 140 -3.90 2.79 2.60
CA ILE A 140 -2.93 2.86 1.51
C ILE A 140 -1.62 3.46 2.03
N GLU A 141 -0.51 2.81 1.72
CA GLU A 141 0.86 3.32 1.91
C GLU A 141 1.37 3.88 0.59
N LEU A 142 1.61 5.18 0.53
CA LEU A 142 2.28 5.85 -0.59
C LEU A 142 3.80 5.72 -0.37
N ASN A 143 4.45 4.82 -1.10
CA ASN A 143 5.89 4.65 -1.06
C ASN A 143 6.54 5.64 -2.04
N ILE A 144 6.73 6.88 -1.59
CA ILE A 144 7.27 7.97 -2.41
C ILE A 144 8.78 8.02 -2.21
N PHE A 145 9.52 7.83 -3.31
CA PHE A 145 10.96 7.93 -3.29
C PHE A 145 11.43 8.86 -4.42
N VAL A 146 11.92 10.03 -4.05
CA VAL A 146 12.53 10.99 -4.98
C VAL A 146 14.03 11.03 -4.70
N LEU A 147 14.83 10.56 -5.67
CA LEU A 147 16.28 10.67 -5.57
C LEU A 147 16.71 12.05 -6.10
N PRO A 148 17.25 12.94 -5.25
CA PRO A 148 17.71 14.27 -5.67
C PRO A 148 19.04 14.15 -6.42
N THR A 149 18.96 13.99 -7.75
CA THR A 149 20.14 13.88 -8.62
C THR A 149 20.66 15.22 -9.13
N ASP A 150 19.85 16.27 -9.04
CA ASP A 150 20.23 17.63 -9.42
C ASP A 150 20.54 18.48 -8.17
N ALA A 151 21.81 18.79 -7.99
CA ALA A 151 22.26 19.64 -6.87
C ALA A 151 21.78 21.10 -6.95
N GLY A 152 21.24 21.51 -8.09
CA GLY A 152 20.67 22.85 -8.30
C GLY A 152 19.21 22.99 -7.86
N LEU A 153 18.53 21.88 -7.58
CA LEU A 153 17.16 21.92 -7.11
C LEU A 153 17.07 22.22 -5.62
N PRO A 154 16.30 23.26 -5.21
CA PRO A 154 16.03 23.53 -3.80
C PRO A 154 15.30 22.38 -3.12
N SER A 155 15.56 22.10 -1.83
CA SER A 155 14.91 21.05 -1.05
C SER A 155 13.39 21.21 -1.03
N GLU A 156 12.90 22.44 -0.93
CA GLU A 156 11.46 22.77 -0.93
C GLU A 156 10.75 22.30 -2.21
N GLN A 157 11.47 22.33 -3.35
CA GLN A 157 10.91 21.87 -4.62
C GLN A 157 10.81 20.35 -4.68
N ILE A 158 11.79 19.65 -4.10
CA ILE A 158 11.78 18.18 -3.99
C ILE A 158 10.70 17.74 -3.00
N GLU A 159 10.64 18.38 -1.85
CA GLU A 159 9.64 18.09 -0.80
C GLU A 159 8.21 18.36 -1.30
N ARG A 160 8.01 19.38 -2.14
CA ARG A 160 6.71 19.71 -2.71
C ARG A 160 6.04 18.53 -3.40
N ALA A 161 6.81 17.69 -4.09
CA ALA A 161 6.29 16.52 -4.79
C ALA A 161 5.57 15.55 -3.83
N TYR A 162 6.07 15.37 -2.60
CA TYR A 162 5.45 14.51 -1.59
C TYR A 162 4.09 15.06 -1.16
N PHE A 163 3.98 16.37 -0.93
CA PHE A 163 2.73 17.01 -0.55
C PHE A 163 1.71 16.96 -1.67
N ASP A 164 2.13 17.24 -2.91
CA ASP A 164 1.24 17.26 -4.05
C ASP A 164 0.66 15.87 -4.37
N ILE A 165 1.49 14.81 -4.29
CA ILE A 165 1.02 13.42 -4.45
C ILE A 165 0.03 13.05 -3.34
N ALA A 166 0.39 13.31 -2.08
CA ALA A 166 -0.45 12.96 -0.95
C ALA A 166 -1.80 13.70 -0.99
N ALA A 167 -1.80 14.99 -1.37
CA ALA A 167 -3.01 15.79 -1.53
C ALA A 167 -3.92 15.24 -2.63
N GLN A 168 -3.37 14.97 -3.83
CA GLN A 168 -4.13 14.43 -4.96
C GLN A 168 -4.75 13.07 -4.64
N VAL A 169 -4.01 12.18 -3.99
CA VAL A 169 -4.54 10.88 -3.59
C VAL A 169 -5.62 11.05 -2.52
N ARG A 170 -5.41 11.96 -1.54
CA ARG A 170 -6.39 12.21 -0.47
C ARG A 170 -7.74 12.70 -0.98
N GLU A 171 -7.77 13.45 -2.09
CA GLU A 171 -9.00 13.93 -2.72
C GLU A 171 -9.89 12.81 -3.29
N VAL A 172 -9.31 11.65 -3.60
CA VAL A 172 -9.99 10.59 -4.36
C VAL A 172 -10.26 9.32 -3.59
N VAL A 173 -9.67 9.15 -2.39
CA VAL A 173 -9.89 7.98 -1.52
C VAL A 173 -10.35 8.41 -0.14
N SER A 174 -11.11 7.55 0.54
CA SER A 174 -11.59 7.76 1.90
C SER A 174 -10.78 7.01 2.96
N VAL A 175 -10.15 5.88 2.57
CA VAL A 175 -9.30 5.09 3.47
C VAL A 175 -8.11 5.88 3.99
N PRO A 176 -7.57 5.55 5.17
CA PRO A 176 -6.38 6.19 5.72
C PRO A 176 -5.18 6.09 4.78
N LEU A 177 -4.33 7.14 4.80
CA LEU A 177 -3.09 7.21 4.03
C LEU A 177 -1.89 7.24 4.96
N ALA A 178 -0.89 6.42 4.65
CA ALA A 178 0.47 6.52 5.15
C ALA A 178 1.39 6.99 4.03
N VAL A 179 2.44 7.75 4.38
CA VAL A 179 3.50 8.11 3.45
C VAL A 179 4.81 7.51 3.94
N LYS A 180 5.40 6.64 3.11
CA LYS A 180 6.73 6.10 3.37
C LYS A 180 7.75 6.89 2.57
N LEU A 181 8.64 7.55 3.29
CA LEU A 181 9.70 8.40 2.74
C LEU A 181 10.99 7.59 2.58
N GLY A 182 11.76 7.91 1.53
CA GLY A 182 13.15 7.49 1.43
C GLY A 182 14.00 8.21 2.48
N ALA A 183 15.04 7.54 2.98
CA ALA A 183 16.04 8.12 3.89
C ALA A 183 17.19 8.76 3.10
#